data_bbee2fd6c161104a094839e48307b65e
#
_entry.id   bbee2fd6c161104a094839e48307b65e
#
_cell.length_a   1.000
_cell.length_b   1.000
_cell.length_c   1.000
_cell.angle_alpha   90.00
_cell.angle_beta   90.00
_cell.angle_gamma   90.00
#
_symmetry.space_group_name_H-M   'P 1'
#
loop_
_entity.id
_entity.type
_entity.pdbx_description
1 polymer ?
#
loop_
_entity_poly.entity_id
_entity_poly.type
_entity_poly.pdbx_seq_one_letter_code
_entity_poly.pdbx_strand_id
1 'polypeptide(L)'
;MKNITVIGAGTMGNGIAHTFAQRDFNVNLVDISADALERALETIERNLDRMVKKETITIKDKIATLSKITPFTDITEGVKNTDLVVEAATENVELKLKIFKKLDELCNSDTILASNTSSISITKIASVTNIEDRVVGMHFMNPVT
;
A
#
# COMPACT_ATOMS: atom_id res chain seq x y z
N MET A 1 -14.41 1.47 -5.85
CA MET A 1 -13.08 1.54 -5.22
C MET A 1 -12.04 1.88 -6.28
N LYS A 2 -11.40 3.02 -6.17
CA LYS A 2 -10.39 3.47 -7.16
C LYS A 2 -9.07 3.89 -6.55
N ASN A 3 -9.09 4.36 -5.30
CA ASN A 3 -7.94 4.95 -4.65
C ASN A 3 -7.44 4.06 -3.53
N ILE A 4 -6.20 3.61 -3.66
CA ILE A 4 -5.56 2.70 -2.71
C ILE A 4 -4.37 3.43 -2.10
N THR A 5 -4.18 3.31 -0.80
CA THR A 5 -2.98 3.79 -0.13
C THR A 5 -2.22 2.58 0.42
N VAL A 6 -0.93 2.51 0.11
CA VAL A 6 -0.04 1.48 0.65
C VAL A 6 0.92 2.16 1.62
N ILE A 7 0.96 1.71 2.85
CA ILE A 7 1.85 2.23 3.88
C ILE A 7 3.02 1.28 4.06
N GLY A 8 4.22 1.78 3.81
CA GLY A 8 5.44 1.00 3.81
C GLY A 8 5.94 0.74 2.39
N ALA A 9 7.15 1.19 2.09
CA ALA A 9 7.76 1.10 0.76
C ALA A 9 8.86 0.02 0.69
N GLY A 10 8.84 -0.94 1.59
CA GLY A 10 9.74 -2.09 1.56
C GLY A 10 9.32 -3.10 0.49
N THR A 11 9.88 -4.30 0.55
CA THR A 11 9.64 -5.33 -0.46
C THR A 11 8.16 -5.65 -0.67
N MET A 12 7.42 -5.83 0.41
CA MET A 12 5.99 -6.14 0.30
C MET A 12 5.16 -4.95 -0.16
N GLY A 13 5.39 -3.78 0.42
CA GLY A 13 4.66 -2.56 0.03
C GLY A 13 4.89 -2.19 -1.42
N ASN A 14 6.12 -2.31 -1.89
CA ASN A 14 6.50 -2.11 -3.28
C ASN A 14 5.71 -3.05 -4.21
N GLY A 15 5.68 -4.35 -3.92
CA GLY A 15 4.94 -5.32 -4.73
C GLY A 15 3.43 -5.09 -4.72
N ILE A 16 2.88 -4.71 -3.59
CA ILE A 16 1.45 -4.40 -3.44
C ILE A 16 1.09 -3.17 -4.28
N ALA A 17 1.90 -2.11 -4.18
CA ALA A 17 1.69 -0.89 -4.96
C ALA A 17 1.74 -1.17 -6.47
N HIS A 18 2.73 -1.93 -6.89
CA HIS A 18 2.88 -2.34 -8.29
C HIS A 18 1.63 -3.08 -8.79
N THR A 19 1.19 -4.07 -8.03
CA THR A 19 0.04 -4.91 -8.42
C THR A 19 -1.23 -4.09 -8.58
N PHE A 20 -1.54 -3.21 -7.62
CA PHE A 20 -2.73 -2.37 -7.72
C PHE A 20 -2.63 -1.37 -8.87
N ALA A 21 -1.48 -0.73 -9.05
CA ALA A 21 -1.28 0.23 -10.12
C ALA A 21 -1.41 -0.42 -11.51
N GLN A 22 -0.90 -1.63 -11.65
CA GLN A 22 -0.99 -2.38 -12.89
C GLN A 22 -2.43 -2.78 -13.23
N ARG A 23 -3.28 -2.86 -12.22
CA ARG A 23 -4.71 -3.14 -12.38
C ARG A 23 -5.57 -1.88 -12.44
N ASP A 24 -4.95 -0.75 -12.75
CA ASP A 24 -5.60 0.53 -13.01
C ASP A 24 -6.16 1.24 -11.77
N PHE A 25 -5.65 0.90 -10.58
CA PHE A 25 -5.98 1.66 -9.38
C PHE A 25 -5.00 2.83 -9.21
N ASN A 26 -5.49 3.94 -8.66
CA ASN A 26 -4.62 5.01 -8.21
C ASN A 26 -4.00 4.60 -6.88
N VAL A 27 -2.69 4.67 -6.78
CA VAL A 27 -1.95 4.22 -5.60
C VAL A 27 -1.15 5.36 -5.00
N ASN A 28 -1.37 5.60 -3.71
CA ASN A 28 -0.50 6.45 -2.92
C ASN A 28 0.42 5.53 -2.12
N LEU A 29 1.72 5.69 -2.31
CA LEU A 29 2.72 4.89 -1.60
C LEU A 29 3.33 5.77 -0.51
N VAL A 30 3.16 5.40 0.75
CA VAL A 30 3.56 6.19 1.90
C VAL A 30 4.71 5.53 2.64
N ASP A 31 5.76 6.28 2.90
CA ASP A 31 6.85 5.87 3.79
C ASP A 31 7.51 7.12 4.36
N ILE A 32 7.88 7.09 5.63
CA ILE A 32 8.60 8.21 6.25
C ILE A 32 9.97 8.44 5.62
N SER A 33 10.53 7.42 4.98
CA SER A 33 11.84 7.50 4.31
C SER A 33 11.66 7.83 2.83
N ALA A 34 12.10 9.01 2.42
CA ALA A 34 12.11 9.40 1.01
C ALA A 34 13.00 8.47 0.19
N ASP A 35 14.10 8.00 0.76
CA ASP A 35 15.01 7.04 0.09
C ASP A 35 14.33 5.70 -0.17
N ALA A 36 13.53 5.23 0.79
CA ALA A 36 12.77 3.98 0.61
C ALA A 36 11.75 4.11 -0.51
N LEU A 37 11.08 5.26 -0.61
CA LEU A 37 10.13 5.54 -1.69
C LEU A 37 10.84 5.54 -3.05
N GLU A 38 11.97 6.20 -3.15
CA GLU A 38 12.76 6.25 -4.38
C GLU A 38 13.19 4.86 -4.82
N ARG A 39 13.73 4.05 -3.89
CA ARG A 39 14.11 2.67 -4.19
C ARG A 39 12.93 1.81 -4.62
N ALA A 40 11.78 2.01 -4.00
CA ALA A 40 10.56 1.28 -4.35
C ALA A 40 10.14 1.59 -5.79
N LEU A 41 10.11 2.87 -6.15
CA LEU A 41 9.74 3.29 -7.50
C LEU A 41 10.73 2.77 -8.55
N GLU A 42 12.02 2.80 -8.25
CA GLU A 42 13.05 2.24 -9.14
C GLU A 42 12.87 0.73 -9.33
N THR A 43 12.56 0.02 -8.26
CA THR A 43 12.33 -1.43 -8.32
C THR A 43 11.09 -1.75 -9.17
N ILE A 44 10.02 -1.00 -9.00
CA ILE A 44 8.81 -1.16 -9.80
C ILE A 44 9.11 -0.92 -11.27
N GLU A 45 9.85 0.14 -11.58
CA GLU A 45 10.24 0.46 -12.95
C GLU A 45 11.06 -0.67 -13.58
N ARG A 46 12.04 -1.21 -12.85
CA ARG A 46 12.84 -2.33 -13.34
C ARG A 46 11.99 -3.59 -13.58
N ASN A 47 11.05 -3.86 -12.70
CA ASN A 47 10.15 -5.00 -12.88
C ASN A 47 9.26 -4.83 -14.10
N LEU A 48 8.76 -3.63 -14.32
CA LEU A 48 7.97 -3.30 -15.51
C LEU A 48 8.82 -3.40 -16.78
N ASP A 49 10.08 -2.95 -16.74
CA ASP A 49 10.99 -3.07 -17.88
C ASP A 49 11.22 -4.53 -18.26
N ARG A 50 11.35 -5.42 -17.26
CA ARG A 50 11.47 -6.85 -17.54
C ARG A 50 10.22 -7.42 -18.19
N MET A 51 9.05 -6.96 -17.75
CA MET A 51 7.77 -7.41 -18.32
C MET A 51 7.63 -6.93 -19.77
N VAL A 52 8.05 -5.70 -20.06
CA VAL A 52 8.09 -5.19 -21.44
C VAL A 52 9.04 -6.01 -22.31
N LYS A 53 10.22 -6.31 -21.79
CA LYS A 53 11.22 -7.11 -22.49
C LYS A 53 10.71 -8.51 -22.80
N LYS A 54 9.94 -9.10 -21.90
CA LYS A 54 9.31 -10.42 -22.09
C LYS A 54 8.02 -10.36 -22.89
N GLU A 55 7.64 -9.16 -23.34
CA GLU A 55 6.43 -8.93 -24.13
C GLU A 55 5.13 -9.30 -23.40
N THR A 56 5.14 -9.32 -22.06
CA THR A 56 3.91 -9.54 -21.26
C THR A 56 3.09 -8.26 -21.12
N ILE A 57 3.73 -7.10 -21.23
CA ILE A 57 3.07 -5.79 -21.28
C ILE A 57 3.74 -4.93 -22.34
N THR A 58 3.06 -3.84 -22.74
CA THR A 58 3.62 -2.86 -23.67
C THR A 58 4.33 -1.73 -22.94
N ILE A 59 5.11 -0.92 -23.65
CA ILE A 59 5.71 0.30 -23.11
C ILE A 59 4.62 1.26 -22.62
N LYS A 60 3.50 1.32 -23.33
CA LYS A 60 2.35 2.13 -22.93
C LYS A 60 1.79 1.67 -21.59
N ASP A 61 1.69 0.36 -21.37
CA ASP A 61 1.24 -0.21 -20.10
C ASP A 61 2.19 0.16 -18.96
N LYS A 62 3.49 0.11 -19.21
CA LYS A 62 4.51 0.52 -18.23
C LYS A 62 4.30 1.98 -17.81
N ILE A 63 4.18 2.88 -18.78
CA ILE A 63 4.01 4.31 -18.51
C ILE A 63 2.72 4.56 -17.73
N ALA A 64 1.63 3.89 -18.13
CA ALA A 64 0.35 4.01 -17.45
C ALA A 64 0.43 3.54 -15.99
N THR A 65 1.09 2.41 -15.74
CA THR A 65 1.27 1.87 -14.39
C THR A 65 2.05 2.84 -13.50
N LEU A 66 3.19 3.34 -13.97
CA LEU A 66 4.01 4.30 -13.21
C LEU A 66 3.25 5.58 -12.90
N SER A 67 2.42 6.05 -13.82
CA SER A 67 1.64 7.28 -13.64
C SER A 67 0.58 7.14 -12.54
N LYS A 68 0.20 5.93 -12.16
CA LYS A 68 -0.80 5.67 -11.13
C LYS A 68 -0.24 5.72 -9.71
N ILE A 69 1.09 5.71 -9.55
CA ILE A 69 1.73 5.65 -8.24
C ILE A 69 2.25 7.03 -7.85
N THR A 70 1.82 7.54 -6.70
CA THR A 70 2.28 8.81 -6.16
C THR A 70 2.92 8.58 -4.79
N PRO A 71 4.17 8.97 -4.60
CA PRO A 71 4.84 8.80 -3.31
C PRO A 71 4.51 9.93 -2.33
N PHE A 72 4.40 9.59 -1.04
CA PHE A 72 4.20 10.55 0.03
C PHE A 72 5.06 10.17 1.23
N THR A 73 5.70 11.15 1.86
CA THR A 73 6.40 10.94 3.14
C THR A 73 5.49 11.19 4.34
N ASP A 74 4.34 11.81 4.12
CA ASP A 74 3.38 12.13 5.17
C ASP A 74 2.10 11.30 5.01
N ILE A 75 1.76 10.53 6.03
CA ILE A 75 0.57 9.69 6.05
C ILE A 75 -0.71 10.51 5.91
N THR A 76 -0.76 11.69 6.51
CA THR A 76 -1.94 12.56 6.44
C THR A 76 -2.28 12.93 5.00
N GLU A 77 -1.26 13.25 4.20
CA GLU A 77 -1.46 13.56 2.79
C GLU A 77 -1.76 12.31 1.97
N GLY A 78 -1.09 11.20 2.30
CA GLY A 78 -1.20 9.97 1.53
C GLY A 78 -2.54 9.27 1.63
N VAL A 79 -3.33 9.53 2.69
CA VAL A 79 -4.63 8.86 2.88
C VAL A 79 -5.82 9.73 2.52
N LYS A 80 -5.61 10.90 1.95
CA LYS A 80 -6.72 11.74 1.49
C LYS A 80 -7.48 11.03 0.37
N ASN A 81 -8.80 10.96 0.53
CA ASN A 81 -9.71 10.37 -0.46
C ASN A 81 -9.40 8.90 -0.80
N THR A 82 -8.80 8.18 0.14
CA THR A 82 -8.49 6.76 -0.09
C THR A 82 -9.71 5.88 0.21
N ASP A 83 -9.85 4.81 -0.58
CA ASP A 83 -10.92 3.82 -0.40
C ASP A 83 -10.44 2.61 0.39
N LEU A 84 -9.17 2.28 0.24
CA LEU A 84 -8.53 1.15 0.91
C LEU A 84 -7.13 1.55 1.35
N VAL A 85 -6.77 1.25 2.57
CA VAL A 85 -5.40 1.40 3.06
C VAL A 85 -4.85 0.00 3.33
N VAL A 86 -3.69 -0.31 2.77
CA VAL A 86 -2.98 -1.55 3.05
C VAL A 86 -1.71 -1.21 3.82
N GLU A 87 -1.62 -1.69 5.05
CA GLU A 87 -0.44 -1.47 5.87
C GLU A 87 0.54 -2.62 5.68
N ALA A 88 1.75 -2.32 5.25
CA ALA A 88 2.84 -3.26 5.01
C ALA A 88 4.16 -2.72 5.57
N ALA A 89 4.08 -1.86 6.59
CA ALA A 89 5.23 -1.10 7.07
C ALA A 89 6.12 -1.87 8.04
N THR A 90 5.54 -2.77 8.84
CA THR A 90 6.28 -3.37 9.95
C THR A 90 5.62 -4.62 10.47
N GLU A 91 6.41 -5.48 11.12
CA GLU A 91 5.91 -6.60 11.91
C GLU A 91 5.78 -6.24 13.41
N ASN A 92 6.18 -5.03 13.80
CA ASN A 92 6.07 -4.56 15.18
C ASN A 92 4.62 -4.23 15.52
N VAL A 93 4.05 -4.98 16.45
CA VAL A 93 2.63 -4.85 16.83
C VAL A 93 2.31 -3.46 17.39
N GLU A 94 3.15 -2.92 18.25
CA GLU A 94 2.91 -1.61 18.85
C GLU A 94 2.89 -0.50 17.80
N LEU A 95 3.80 -0.57 16.84
CA LEU A 95 3.84 0.39 15.75
C LEU A 95 2.62 0.25 14.84
N LYS A 96 2.20 -0.99 14.54
CA LYS A 96 0.95 -1.23 13.80
C LYS A 96 -0.25 -0.61 14.50
N LEU A 97 -0.37 -0.78 15.80
CA LEU A 97 -1.48 -0.22 16.57
C LEU A 97 -1.51 1.30 16.48
N LYS A 98 -0.35 1.95 16.56
CA LYS A 98 -0.24 3.40 16.40
C LYS A 98 -0.66 3.85 15.01
N ILE A 99 -0.22 3.14 13.98
CA ILE A 99 -0.58 3.44 12.59
C ILE A 99 -2.11 3.34 12.41
N PHE A 100 -2.71 2.26 12.87
CA PHE A 100 -4.16 2.06 12.70
C PHE A 100 -5.00 3.04 13.50
N LYS A 101 -4.54 3.41 14.69
CA LYS A 101 -5.21 4.46 15.46
C LYS A 101 -5.21 5.78 14.71
N LYS A 102 -4.08 6.13 14.11
CA LYS A 102 -3.95 7.34 13.30
C LYS A 102 -4.81 7.26 12.05
N LEU A 103 -4.82 6.13 11.38
CA LEU A 103 -5.66 5.91 10.19
C LEU A 103 -7.15 6.04 10.53
N ASP A 104 -7.55 5.53 11.67
CA ASP A 104 -8.94 5.64 12.12
C ASP A 104 -9.37 7.11 12.28
N GLU A 105 -8.47 7.96 12.72
CA GLU A 105 -8.72 9.39 12.86
C GLU A 105 -8.72 10.13 11.50
N LEU A 106 -7.89 9.72 10.57
CA LEU A 106 -7.66 10.42 9.30
C LEU A 106 -8.60 9.98 8.18
N CYS A 107 -9.02 8.73 8.16
CA CYS A 107 -9.78 8.15 7.06
C CYS A 107 -11.27 8.28 7.27
N ASN A 108 -12.02 8.32 6.16
CA ASN A 108 -13.47 8.29 6.20
C ASN A 108 -13.97 6.96 6.79
N SER A 109 -15.19 6.97 7.31
CA SER A 109 -15.80 5.77 7.88
C SER A 109 -15.99 4.63 6.88
N ASP A 110 -16.04 4.95 5.58
CA ASP A 110 -16.19 3.97 4.52
C ASP A 110 -14.86 3.37 4.04
N THR A 111 -13.73 3.93 4.48
CA THR A 111 -12.42 3.44 4.09
C THR A 111 -12.13 2.09 4.76
N ILE A 112 -11.72 1.11 3.97
CA ILE A 112 -11.31 -0.19 4.49
C ILE A 112 -9.85 -0.11 4.90
N LEU A 113 -9.55 -0.58 6.11
CA LEU A 113 -8.19 -0.62 6.64
C LEU A 113 -7.72 -2.06 6.66
N ALA A 114 -6.69 -2.36 5.89
CA ALA A 114 -6.16 -3.71 5.78
C ALA A 114 -4.73 -3.78 6.32
N SER A 115 -4.39 -4.88 6.96
CA SER A 115 -3.01 -5.14 7.38
C SER A 115 -2.47 -6.37 6.68
N ASN A 116 -1.26 -6.26 6.14
CA ASN A 116 -0.51 -7.39 5.64
C ASN A 116 0.26 -8.01 6.82
N THR A 117 -0.46 -8.73 7.67
CA THR A 117 0.11 -9.36 8.85
C THR A 117 -0.35 -10.80 8.97
N SER A 118 0.46 -11.64 9.60
CA SER A 118 0.07 -12.99 9.93
C SER A 118 -0.76 -12.96 11.21
N SER A 119 -1.97 -13.32 11.07
CA SER A 119 -2.92 -13.78 12.10
C SER A 119 -3.07 -13.09 13.46
N ILE A 120 -2.05 -12.61 14.10
CA ILE A 120 -2.10 -12.27 15.52
C ILE A 120 -2.98 -11.13 15.82
N SER A 121 -3.31 -10.37 14.84
CA SER A 121 -3.49 -9.02 15.26
C SER A 121 -4.66 -8.32 14.67
N ILE A 122 -5.42 -9.00 13.82
CA ILE A 122 -6.55 -8.31 13.20
C ILE A 122 -7.55 -7.88 14.28
N THR A 123 -7.89 -8.76 15.21
CA THR A 123 -8.76 -8.40 16.32
C THR A 123 -8.13 -7.33 17.20
N LYS A 124 -6.83 -7.45 17.47
CA LYS A 124 -6.11 -6.48 18.29
C LYS A 124 -5.99 -5.13 17.61
N ILE A 125 -5.73 -5.13 16.30
CA ILE A 125 -5.70 -3.91 15.49
C ILE A 125 -7.09 -3.26 15.48
N ALA A 126 -8.14 -4.04 15.25
CA ALA A 126 -9.50 -3.53 15.22
C ALA A 126 -9.89 -2.90 16.56
N SER A 127 -9.37 -3.42 17.68
CA SER A 127 -9.71 -2.90 19.00
C SER A 127 -9.25 -1.46 19.26
N VAL A 128 -8.29 -0.94 18.49
CA VAL A 128 -7.84 0.45 18.62
C VAL A 128 -8.54 1.39 17.65
N THR A 129 -9.47 0.87 16.84
CA THR A 129 -10.25 1.68 15.90
C THR A 129 -11.68 1.82 16.39
N ASN A 130 -12.35 2.89 15.99
CA ASN A 130 -13.74 3.15 16.35
C ASN A 130 -14.73 2.33 15.53
N ILE A 131 -14.31 1.85 14.36
CA ILE A 131 -15.17 1.07 13.44
C ILE A 131 -14.44 -0.24 13.13
N GLU A 132 -14.65 -1.23 13.98
CA GLU A 132 -13.96 -2.51 13.89
C GLU A 132 -14.24 -3.27 12.60
N ASP A 133 -15.45 -3.14 12.06
CA ASP A 133 -15.91 -3.87 10.88
C ASP A 133 -15.12 -3.54 9.62
N ARG A 134 -14.44 -2.40 9.59
CA ARG A 134 -13.67 -1.99 8.42
C ARG A 134 -12.22 -2.45 8.42
N VAL A 135 -11.80 -3.11 9.49
CA VAL A 135 -10.44 -3.62 9.60
C VAL A 135 -10.39 -5.07 9.14
N VAL A 136 -9.54 -5.34 8.15
CA VAL A 136 -9.43 -6.69 7.56
C VAL A 136 -7.96 -7.10 7.44
N GLY A 137 -7.73 -8.41 7.39
CA GLY A 137 -6.42 -8.96 7.06
C GLY A 137 -6.34 -9.27 5.57
N MET A 138 -5.25 -8.88 4.94
CA MET A 138 -4.94 -9.25 3.56
C MET A 138 -3.59 -9.93 3.53
N HIS A 139 -3.51 -11.04 2.83
CA HIS A 139 -2.28 -11.80 2.76
C HIS A 139 -1.70 -11.73 1.34
N PHE A 140 -0.51 -11.17 1.24
CA PHE A 140 0.23 -11.13 -0.01
C PHE A 140 1.45 -12.03 0.13
N MET A 141 1.71 -12.84 -0.89
CA MET A 141 2.87 -13.71 -0.92
C MET A 141 4.03 -13.02 -1.63
N ASN A 142 5.24 -13.25 -1.17
CA ASN A 142 6.44 -12.70 -1.81
C ASN A 142 7.00 -13.75 -2.79
N PRO A 143 7.20 -13.40 -4.08
CA PRO A 143 6.94 -12.09 -4.69
C PRO A 143 5.45 -11.85 -4.95
N VAL A 144 5.05 -10.58 -4.88
CA VAL A 144 3.64 -10.19 -5.05
C VAL A 144 3.21 -10.18 -6.51
N THR A 145 4.12 -9.94 -7.42
CA THR A 145 3.82 -9.82 -8.86
C THR A 145 3.83 -11.13 -9.58
#